data_179ca3f85cb3a4039d6ae0974bd85b23
#
_entry.id   179ca3f85cb3a4039d6ae0974bd85b23
#
_cell.length_a   1.000
_cell.length_b   1.000
_cell.length_c   1.000
_cell.angle_alpha   90.00
_cell.angle_beta   90.00
_cell.angle_gamma   90.00
#
_symmetry.space_group_name_H-M   'P 1'
#
loop_
_entity.id
_entity.type
_entity.pdbx_description
1 polymer ?
#
loop_
_entity_poly.entity_id
_entity_poly.type
_entity_poly.pdbx_seq_one_letter_code
_entity_poly.pdbx_strand_id
1 'polypeptide(L)'
;IILFAPILLNKLRIPHIIGMILAGLVIGEHGFNILVRDSSFELFGKVGLYYIMFLAGLEMNMGDFKQNRGKALVLGLLAFIVPIGIGLVTNIALLKYGVLTSVLLASMYASHTLVAYPIVIRYGVSRHRSVSIAVGGTAVTDTLTLLVLAVVGGMFKGESDGFFWVWLVIKVIFLGILIVYLFPRIGRWFFRRYDDNVMQFIFVLAMVFLGAGLMEFVGMEGILGAFLAGLVLNRLIPHVSPLMNHLEFVGNALFIPYFLIGVGMLIDVHVIFGHGDALKVAAVMIVVALAGKWIACWLTQKIYKMGGIERELMYGLSNAQAAATLAAVLVGYNIILPNGERLLNDDVLNGTVLLILVTCIVSSFITERAARKIAMEEAHLEENRSVEAEKILIPIANPDTIEDLINLSLVIRDPKQRDNLLALNVINDDSSSESAELRGKR
;
A
#
# COMPACT_ATOMS: atom_id res chain seq x y z
N ILE A 1 -2.63 19.74 14.89
CA ILE A 1 -2.42 19.67 13.43
C ILE A 1 -3.18 18.50 12.86
N ILE A 2 -2.93 17.27 13.31
CA ILE A 2 -3.61 16.04 12.86
C ILE A 2 -5.15 16.19 12.88
N LEU A 3 -5.70 16.86 13.88
CA LEU A 3 -7.13 17.10 14.02
C LEU A 3 -7.62 18.29 13.17
N PHE A 4 -6.93 19.43 13.24
CA PHE A 4 -7.41 20.68 12.66
C PHE A 4 -7.21 20.80 11.16
N ALA A 5 -6.08 20.32 10.62
CA ALA A 5 -5.78 20.43 9.20
C ALA A 5 -6.83 19.74 8.31
N PRO A 6 -7.22 18.49 8.59
CA PRO A 6 -8.27 17.83 7.81
C PRO A 6 -9.65 18.51 7.94
N ILE A 7 -10.00 19.01 9.13
CA ILE A 7 -11.29 19.70 9.35
C ILE A 7 -11.34 21.00 8.54
N LEU A 8 -10.26 21.78 8.56
CA LEU A 8 -10.18 23.06 7.85
C LEU A 8 -10.22 22.85 6.34
N LEU A 9 -9.43 21.90 5.84
CA LEU A 9 -9.30 21.66 4.41
C LEU A 9 -10.48 20.88 3.81
N ASN A 10 -11.22 20.12 4.63
CA ASN A 10 -12.48 19.50 4.20
C ASN A 10 -13.55 20.54 3.82
N LYS A 11 -13.55 21.71 4.47
CA LYS A 11 -14.41 22.86 4.05
C LYS A 11 -14.08 23.35 2.64
N LEU A 12 -12.83 23.18 2.21
CA LEU A 12 -12.35 23.51 0.86
C LEU A 12 -12.51 22.36 -0.13
N ARG A 13 -13.17 21.26 0.26
CA ARG A 13 -13.33 20.03 -0.54
C ARG A 13 -12.00 19.39 -0.93
N ILE A 14 -10.96 19.57 -0.12
CA ILE A 14 -9.65 18.96 -0.31
C ILE A 14 -9.65 17.60 0.42
N PRO A 15 -9.22 16.51 -0.25
CA PRO A 15 -9.11 15.20 0.38
C PRO A 15 -8.29 15.25 1.68
N HIS A 16 -8.73 14.52 2.71
CA HIS A 16 -8.10 14.49 4.03
C HIS A 16 -6.59 14.22 3.99
N ILE A 17 -6.13 13.33 3.11
CA ILE A 17 -4.72 12.98 2.93
C ILE A 17 -3.92 14.15 2.40
N ILE A 18 -4.43 14.83 1.37
CA ILE A 18 -3.79 16.04 0.84
C ILE A 18 -3.72 17.10 1.93
N GLY A 19 -4.79 17.22 2.74
CA GLY A 19 -4.81 18.12 3.87
C GLY A 19 -3.66 17.91 4.85
N MET A 20 -3.34 16.67 5.18
CA MET A 20 -2.22 16.37 6.06
C MET A 20 -0.86 16.65 5.41
N ILE A 21 -0.70 16.33 4.13
CA ILE A 21 0.54 16.64 3.37
C ILE A 21 0.75 18.16 3.30
N LEU A 22 -0.31 18.93 2.95
CA LEU A 22 -0.23 20.40 2.91
C LEU A 22 0.04 20.99 4.29
N ALA A 23 -0.54 20.42 5.36
CA ALA A 23 -0.22 20.85 6.72
C ALA A 23 1.26 20.62 7.05
N GLY A 24 1.83 19.45 6.66
CA GLY A 24 3.24 19.15 6.80
C GLY A 24 4.14 20.16 6.08
N LEU A 25 3.76 20.54 4.84
CA LEU A 25 4.46 21.56 4.04
C LEU A 25 4.46 22.92 4.76
N VAL A 26 3.30 23.33 5.29
CA VAL A 26 3.15 24.64 5.94
C VAL A 26 3.95 24.74 7.26
N ILE A 27 3.96 23.65 8.06
CA ILE A 27 4.59 23.67 9.40
C ILE A 27 6.06 23.24 9.38
N GLY A 28 6.51 22.58 8.30
CA GLY A 28 7.86 22.07 8.15
C GLY A 28 8.91 23.16 8.00
N GLU A 29 10.17 22.75 7.89
CA GLU A 29 11.34 23.62 7.81
C GLU A 29 11.29 24.57 6.61
N HIS A 30 10.67 24.13 5.50
CA HIS A 30 10.53 24.91 4.27
C HIS A 30 9.24 25.76 4.21
N GLY A 31 8.42 25.71 5.26
CA GLY A 31 7.24 26.55 5.45
C GLY A 31 7.47 27.58 6.56
N PHE A 32 6.60 27.56 7.59
CA PHE A 32 6.73 28.46 8.75
C PHE A 32 7.79 28.01 9.78
N ASN A 33 8.46 26.90 9.56
CA ASN A 33 9.48 26.32 10.46
C ASN A 33 8.98 26.17 11.92
N ILE A 34 7.73 25.70 12.07
CA ILE A 34 7.12 25.50 13.39
C ILE A 34 7.58 24.15 13.97
N LEU A 35 7.79 23.16 13.13
CA LEU A 35 8.18 21.82 13.49
C LEU A 35 9.41 21.38 12.67
N VAL A 36 10.45 20.97 13.37
CA VAL A 36 11.66 20.41 12.76
C VAL A 36 11.48 18.92 12.57
N ARG A 37 11.89 18.41 11.41
CA ARG A 37 11.91 16.97 11.13
C ARG A 37 13.14 16.33 11.77
N ASP A 38 13.06 16.11 13.08
CA ASP A 38 14.10 15.42 13.84
C ASP A 38 14.06 13.88 13.63
N SER A 39 15.05 13.18 14.20
CA SER A 39 15.16 11.72 14.12
C SER A 39 13.92 11.00 14.69
N SER A 40 13.26 11.59 15.69
CA SER A 40 12.05 11.02 16.30
C SER A 40 10.89 11.11 15.33
N PHE A 41 10.71 12.27 14.68
CA PHE A 41 9.66 12.45 13.67
C PHE A 41 9.87 11.54 12.45
N GLU A 42 11.12 11.38 12.01
CA GLU A 42 11.48 10.49 10.91
C GLU A 42 11.17 9.03 11.25
N LEU A 43 11.48 8.58 12.48
CA LEU A 43 11.17 7.25 12.97
C LEU A 43 9.64 6.99 12.92
N PHE A 44 8.84 7.91 13.47
CA PHE A 44 7.37 7.77 13.45
C PHE A 44 6.80 7.80 12.02
N GLY A 45 7.35 8.60 11.13
CA GLY A 45 7.00 8.63 9.72
C GLY A 45 7.29 7.29 9.03
N LYS A 46 8.45 6.70 9.31
CA LYS A 46 8.85 5.37 8.79
C LYS A 46 7.94 4.26 9.33
N VAL A 47 7.61 4.30 10.62
CA VAL A 47 6.65 3.40 11.25
C VAL A 47 5.27 3.54 10.59
N GLY A 48 4.83 4.77 10.30
CA GLY A 48 3.57 5.03 9.60
C GLY A 48 3.51 4.40 8.22
N LEU A 49 4.61 4.47 7.47
CA LEU A 49 4.73 3.83 6.16
C LEU A 49 4.64 2.30 6.26
N TYR A 50 5.34 1.69 7.22
CA TYR A 50 5.24 0.25 7.47
C TYR A 50 3.82 -0.15 7.87
N TYR A 51 3.18 0.68 8.67
CA TYR A 51 1.81 0.43 9.12
C TYR A 51 0.80 0.47 7.99
N ILE A 52 0.90 1.42 7.06
CA ILE A 52 0.07 1.47 5.85
C ILE A 52 0.22 0.18 5.04
N MET A 53 1.44 -0.27 4.82
CA MET A 53 1.72 -1.47 4.04
C MET A 53 1.28 -2.75 4.74
N PHE A 54 1.41 -2.80 6.06
CA PHE A 54 0.87 -3.87 6.87
C PHE A 54 -0.66 -3.95 6.76
N LEU A 55 -1.37 -2.84 6.94
CA LEU A 55 -2.83 -2.79 6.78
C LEU A 55 -3.25 -3.20 5.35
N ALA A 56 -2.52 -2.74 4.33
CA ALA A 56 -2.77 -3.15 2.95
C ALA A 56 -2.69 -4.68 2.77
N GLY A 57 -1.69 -5.32 3.39
CA GLY A 57 -1.56 -6.78 3.39
C GLY A 57 -2.64 -7.47 4.22
N LEU A 58 -3.00 -6.90 5.37
CA LEU A 58 -3.98 -7.46 6.30
C LEU A 58 -5.42 -7.39 5.76
N GLU A 59 -5.79 -6.32 5.08
CA GLU A 59 -7.13 -6.12 4.51
C GLU A 59 -7.33 -6.79 3.15
N MET A 60 -6.23 -7.23 2.52
CA MET A 60 -6.28 -7.82 1.18
C MET A 60 -7.13 -9.09 1.15
N ASN A 61 -8.05 -9.20 0.18
CA ASN A 61 -8.77 -10.45 -0.07
C ASN A 61 -7.80 -11.49 -0.66
N MET A 62 -7.43 -12.48 0.16
CA MET A 62 -6.47 -13.53 -0.24
C MET A 62 -6.97 -14.39 -1.40
N GLY A 63 -8.28 -14.58 -1.53
CA GLY A 63 -8.90 -15.29 -2.65
C GLY A 63 -8.67 -14.52 -3.96
N ASP A 64 -9.03 -13.25 -3.95
CA ASP A 64 -8.88 -12.36 -5.10
C ASP A 64 -7.41 -12.12 -5.44
N PHE A 65 -6.55 -11.97 -4.44
CA PHE A 65 -5.10 -11.84 -4.65
C PHE A 65 -4.52 -13.07 -5.36
N LYS A 66 -4.84 -14.29 -4.89
CA LYS A 66 -4.39 -15.53 -5.52
C LYS A 66 -4.88 -15.65 -6.96
N GLN A 67 -6.12 -15.23 -7.22
CA GLN A 67 -6.71 -15.25 -8.56
C GLN A 67 -6.11 -14.17 -9.47
N ASN A 68 -5.78 -12.98 -8.92
CA ASN A 68 -5.29 -11.83 -9.69
C ASN A 68 -3.77 -11.65 -9.67
N ARG A 69 -2.99 -12.57 -9.06
CA ARG A 69 -1.52 -12.47 -8.96
C ARG A 69 -0.82 -12.25 -10.30
N GLY A 70 -1.31 -12.87 -11.36
CA GLY A 70 -0.78 -12.67 -12.72
C GLY A 70 -1.03 -11.24 -13.23
N LYS A 71 -2.19 -10.67 -12.93
CA LYS A 71 -2.52 -9.28 -13.29
C LYS A 71 -1.66 -8.28 -12.49
N ALA A 72 -1.43 -8.55 -11.20
CA ALA A 72 -0.56 -7.76 -10.35
C ALA A 72 0.89 -7.78 -10.86
N LEU A 73 1.40 -8.95 -11.26
CA LEU A 73 2.74 -9.09 -11.85
C LEU A 73 2.85 -8.29 -13.16
N VAL A 74 1.86 -8.42 -14.06
CA VAL A 74 1.87 -7.68 -15.33
C VAL A 74 1.77 -6.18 -15.10
N LEU A 75 0.90 -5.72 -14.19
CA LEU A 75 0.85 -4.29 -13.83
C LEU A 75 2.19 -3.82 -13.28
N GLY A 76 2.81 -4.57 -12.36
CA GLY A 76 4.11 -4.24 -11.77
C GLY A 76 5.22 -4.16 -12.81
N LEU A 77 5.30 -5.13 -13.72
CA LEU A 77 6.28 -5.12 -14.81
C LEU A 77 6.05 -3.97 -15.79
N LEU A 78 4.81 -3.70 -16.20
CA LEU A 78 4.49 -2.58 -17.07
C LEU A 78 4.74 -1.24 -16.37
N ALA A 79 4.37 -1.12 -15.08
CA ALA A 79 4.61 0.07 -14.27
C ALA A 79 6.10 0.30 -13.96
N PHE A 80 6.96 -0.68 -14.20
CA PHE A 80 8.41 -0.57 -14.16
C PHE A 80 8.99 -0.26 -15.55
N ILE A 81 8.71 -1.09 -16.55
CA ILE A 81 9.35 -1.02 -17.88
C ILE A 81 8.95 0.25 -18.64
N VAL A 82 7.65 0.63 -18.60
CA VAL A 82 7.16 1.77 -19.38
C VAL A 82 7.74 3.10 -18.90
N PRO A 83 7.68 3.44 -17.58
CA PRO A 83 8.31 4.67 -17.10
C PRO A 83 9.84 4.69 -17.32
N ILE A 84 10.53 3.56 -17.17
CA ILE A 84 11.98 3.47 -17.44
C ILE A 84 12.27 3.72 -18.89
N GLY A 85 11.54 3.08 -19.81
CA GLY A 85 11.76 3.27 -21.25
C GLY A 85 11.55 4.70 -21.70
N ILE A 86 10.43 5.33 -21.30
CA ILE A 86 10.15 6.74 -21.60
C ILE A 86 11.17 7.64 -20.90
N GLY A 87 11.45 7.39 -19.61
CA GLY A 87 12.37 8.17 -18.81
C GLY A 87 13.80 8.15 -19.36
N LEU A 88 14.29 6.98 -19.77
CA LEU A 88 15.62 6.86 -20.34
C LEU A 88 15.76 7.73 -21.62
N VAL A 89 14.79 7.61 -22.52
CA VAL A 89 14.79 8.40 -23.78
C VAL A 89 14.70 9.90 -23.48
N THR A 90 13.79 10.32 -22.60
CA THR A 90 13.59 11.74 -22.28
C THR A 90 14.77 12.34 -21.51
N ASN A 91 15.35 11.60 -20.56
CA ASN A 91 16.50 12.07 -19.79
C ASN A 91 17.72 12.27 -20.67
N ILE A 92 17.97 11.38 -21.64
CA ILE A 92 19.09 11.52 -22.58
C ILE A 92 18.79 12.62 -23.62
N ALA A 93 17.60 12.61 -24.22
CA ALA A 93 17.28 13.50 -25.35
C ALA A 93 16.96 14.94 -24.90
N LEU A 94 16.18 15.12 -23.82
CA LEU A 94 15.70 16.44 -23.38
C LEU A 94 16.56 17.04 -22.27
N LEU A 95 16.99 16.23 -21.28
CA LEU A 95 17.79 16.70 -20.15
C LEU A 95 19.29 16.56 -20.40
N LYS A 96 19.68 15.83 -21.44
CA LYS A 96 21.09 15.59 -21.85
C LYS A 96 21.95 14.96 -20.75
N TYR A 97 21.34 14.15 -19.88
CA TYR A 97 22.07 13.43 -18.84
C TYR A 97 22.81 12.21 -19.42
N GLY A 98 23.90 11.83 -18.76
CA GLY A 98 24.63 10.61 -19.07
C GLY A 98 23.77 9.36 -18.89
N VAL A 99 24.17 8.25 -19.53
CA VAL A 99 23.37 7.00 -19.50
C VAL A 99 23.09 6.51 -18.09
N LEU A 100 24.09 6.51 -17.20
CA LEU A 100 23.98 6.01 -15.86
C LEU A 100 23.04 6.85 -14.99
N THR A 101 23.17 8.18 -15.07
CA THR A 101 22.27 9.16 -14.47
C THR A 101 20.83 8.94 -14.97
N SER A 102 20.69 8.75 -16.28
CA SER A 102 19.39 8.54 -16.92
C SER A 102 18.72 7.24 -16.49
N VAL A 103 19.48 6.15 -16.31
CA VAL A 103 18.95 4.86 -15.82
C VAL A 103 18.48 5.00 -14.37
N LEU A 104 19.30 5.60 -13.51
CA LEU A 104 18.94 5.80 -12.11
C LEU A 104 17.68 6.66 -11.98
N LEU A 105 17.66 7.82 -12.65
CA LEU A 105 16.52 8.73 -12.63
C LEU A 105 15.26 8.09 -13.24
N ALA A 106 15.38 7.34 -14.33
CA ALA A 106 14.26 6.62 -14.94
C ALA A 106 13.70 5.52 -14.02
N SER A 107 14.56 4.84 -13.26
CA SER A 107 14.10 3.84 -12.29
C SER A 107 13.26 4.45 -11.17
N MET A 108 13.53 5.71 -10.80
CA MET A 108 12.75 6.44 -9.80
C MET A 108 11.34 6.77 -10.29
N TYR A 109 11.14 7.03 -11.59
CA TYR A 109 9.78 7.22 -12.13
C TYR A 109 8.93 5.95 -12.04
N ALA A 110 9.57 4.79 -12.00
CA ALA A 110 8.90 3.51 -11.83
C ALA A 110 8.47 3.26 -10.36
N SER A 111 9.26 3.68 -9.38
CA SER A 111 8.91 3.56 -7.96
C SER A 111 7.65 4.36 -7.63
N HIS A 112 6.93 3.92 -6.62
CA HIS A 112 5.78 4.63 -6.06
C HIS A 112 5.48 4.14 -4.65
N THR A 113 4.76 4.95 -3.90
CA THR A 113 4.36 4.64 -2.53
C THR A 113 2.84 4.70 -2.45
N LEU A 114 2.21 3.78 -1.73
CA LEU A 114 0.76 3.72 -1.56
C LEU A 114 0.22 4.84 -0.63
N VAL A 115 0.62 6.09 -0.89
CA VAL A 115 0.21 7.27 -0.11
C VAL A 115 -1.31 7.42 -0.09
N ALA A 116 -1.99 7.11 -1.19
CA ALA A 116 -3.44 7.24 -1.31
C ALA A 116 -4.22 6.00 -0.78
N TYR A 117 -3.55 4.96 -0.26
CA TYR A 117 -4.20 3.75 0.23
C TYR A 117 -5.20 4.02 1.38
N PRO A 118 -4.93 4.93 2.34
CA PRO A 118 -5.92 5.28 3.37
C PRO A 118 -7.26 5.81 2.83
N ILE A 119 -7.28 6.36 1.60
CA ILE A 119 -8.55 6.72 0.92
C ILE A 119 -9.37 5.47 0.64
N VAL A 120 -8.72 4.42 0.16
CA VAL A 120 -9.33 3.12 -0.15
C VAL A 120 -9.95 2.49 1.11
N ILE A 121 -9.22 2.53 2.23
CA ILE A 121 -9.74 2.09 3.54
C ILE A 121 -10.98 2.89 3.93
N ARG A 122 -10.90 4.21 3.86
CA ARG A 122 -11.99 5.12 4.24
C ARG A 122 -13.29 4.88 3.47
N TYR A 123 -13.19 4.52 2.18
CA TYR A 123 -14.36 4.20 1.34
C TYR A 123 -14.78 2.73 1.41
N GLY A 124 -14.08 1.89 2.19
CA GLY A 124 -14.42 0.47 2.39
C GLY A 124 -14.14 -0.41 1.17
N VAL A 125 -13.36 0.08 0.18
CA VAL A 125 -13.09 -0.64 -1.08
C VAL A 125 -11.77 -1.39 -1.11
N SER A 126 -11.14 -1.61 0.05
CA SER A 126 -9.84 -2.29 0.18
C SER A 126 -9.84 -3.71 -0.42
N ARG A 127 -10.99 -4.37 -0.42
CA ARG A 127 -11.15 -5.73 -0.96
C ARG A 127 -11.40 -5.79 -2.46
N HIS A 128 -11.59 -4.65 -3.11
CA HIS A 128 -11.83 -4.62 -4.54
C HIS A 128 -10.60 -5.14 -5.32
N ARG A 129 -10.84 -5.92 -6.39
CA ARG A 129 -9.78 -6.60 -7.16
C ARG A 129 -8.71 -5.65 -7.71
N SER A 130 -9.07 -4.43 -8.12
CA SER A 130 -8.11 -3.45 -8.64
C SER A 130 -7.15 -2.94 -7.56
N VAL A 131 -7.58 -2.91 -6.29
CA VAL A 131 -6.72 -2.60 -5.14
C VAL A 131 -5.69 -3.70 -4.95
N SER A 132 -6.13 -4.97 -4.91
CA SER A 132 -5.24 -6.13 -4.81
C SER A 132 -4.20 -6.17 -5.93
N ILE A 133 -4.60 -5.82 -7.16
CA ILE A 133 -3.71 -5.74 -8.32
C ILE A 133 -2.69 -4.60 -8.15
N ALA A 134 -3.13 -3.41 -7.73
CA ALA A 134 -2.26 -2.26 -7.53
C ALA A 134 -1.24 -2.52 -6.42
N VAL A 135 -1.68 -3.00 -5.25
CA VAL A 135 -0.80 -3.30 -4.11
C VAL A 135 0.21 -4.40 -4.45
N GLY A 136 -0.23 -5.47 -5.10
CA GLY A 136 0.67 -6.52 -5.57
C GLY A 136 1.65 -6.03 -6.64
N GLY A 137 1.20 -5.15 -7.54
CA GLY A 137 2.04 -4.50 -8.55
C GLY A 137 3.10 -3.60 -7.92
N THR A 138 2.76 -2.87 -6.84
CA THR A 138 3.70 -2.04 -6.06
C THR A 138 4.86 -2.85 -5.55
N ALA A 139 4.60 -4.01 -4.94
CA ALA A 139 5.67 -4.87 -4.42
C ALA A 139 6.66 -5.31 -5.51
N VAL A 140 6.17 -5.55 -6.74
CA VAL A 140 7.02 -5.89 -7.89
C VAL A 140 7.86 -4.69 -8.34
N THR A 141 7.23 -3.53 -8.52
CA THR A 141 7.94 -2.31 -8.97
C THR A 141 8.99 -1.85 -7.98
N ASP A 142 8.69 -1.86 -6.69
CA ASP A 142 9.61 -1.43 -5.64
C ASP A 142 10.84 -2.36 -5.59
N THR A 143 10.61 -3.68 -5.63
CA THR A 143 11.71 -4.65 -5.69
C THR A 143 12.63 -4.40 -6.90
N LEU A 144 12.07 -4.18 -8.08
CA LEU A 144 12.84 -3.94 -9.30
C LEU A 144 13.57 -2.59 -9.28
N THR A 145 12.93 -1.53 -8.74
CA THR A 145 13.56 -0.21 -8.60
C THR A 145 14.73 -0.24 -7.63
N LEU A 146 14.57 -0.90 -6.50
CA LEU A 146 15.66 -1.08 -5.52
C LEU A 146 16.79 -1.91 -6.10
N LEU A 147 16.50 -2.90 -6.93
CA LEU A 147 17.53 -3.65 -7.64
C LEU A 147 18.35 -2.73 -8.55
N VAL A 148 17.72 -1.84 -9.32
CA VAL A 148 18.44 -0.86 -10.16
C VAL A 148 19.28 0.08 -9.29
N LEU A 149 18.71 0.62 -8.21
CA LEU A 149 19.44 1.50 -7.28
C LEU A 149 20.66 0.80 -6.70
N ALA A 150 20.49 -0.44 -6.27
CA ALA A 150 21.58 -1.24 -5.74
C ALA A 150 22.66 -1.50 -6.80
N VAL A 151 22.28 -1.85 -8.06
CA VAL A 151 23.22 -2.02 -9.19
C VAL A 151 24.03 -0.75 -9.40
N VAL A 152 23.36 0.39 -9.57
CA VAL A 152 24.03 1.66 -9.79
C VAL A 152 24.92 2.04 -8.60
N GLY A 153 24.41 1.92 -7.37
CA GLY A 153 25.18 2.21 -6.15
C GLY A 153 26.39 1.30 -5.95
N GLY A 154 26.27 0.01 -6.26
CA GLY A 154 27.35 -0.98 -6.16
C GLY A 154 28.48 -0.73 -7.18
N MET A 155 28.14 -0.27 -8.39
CA MET A 155 29.14 0.07 -9.42
C MET A 155 30.13 1.14 -8.93
N PHE A 156 29.69 2.07 -8.06
CA PHE A 156 30.54 3.13 -7.50
C PHE A 156 31.26 2.76 -6.21
N LYS A 157 30.75 1.76 -5.47
CA LYS A 157 31.40 1.28 -4.24
C LYS A 157 32.50 0.25 -4.49
N GLY A 158 32.73 -0.16 -5.73
CA GLY A 158 33.72 -1.19 -6.07
C GLY A 158 33.30 -2.63 -5.71
N GLU A 159 32.06 -2.82 -5.27
CA GLU A 159 31.51 -4.12 -4.88
C GLU A 159 30.81 -4.85 -6.07
N SER A 160 31.27 -4.63 -7.29
CA SER A 160 30.65 -5.11 -8.52
C SER A 160 30.96 -6.59 -8.84
N ASP A 161 31.06 -7.45 -7.84
CA ASP A 161 31.06 -8.89 -8.09
C ASP A 161 29.67 -9.36 -8.53
N GLY A 162 29.57 -9.96 -9.73
CA GLY A 162 28.30 -10.49 -10.24
C GLY A 162 27.60 -11.48 -9.28
N PHE A 163 28.35 -12.05 -8.34
CA PHE A 163 27.87 -12.90 -7.25
C PHE A 163 27.03 -12.13 -6.20
N PHE A 164 27.28 -10.84 -5.97
CA PHE A 164 26.55 -10.03 -4.99
C PHE A 164 25.04 -9.98 -5.32
N TRP A 165 24.68 -9.82 -6.59
CA TRP A 165 23.29 -9.72 -7.06
C TRP A 165 22.53 -11.04 -6.90
N VAL A 166 23.17 -12.14 -7.26
CA VAL A 166 22.59 -13.47 -7.06
C VAL A 166 22.35 -13.73 -5.58
N TRP A 167 23.31 -13.32 -4.74
CA TRP A 167 23.24 -13.48 -3.29
C TRP A 167 22.14 -12.61 -2.66
N LEU A 168 21.96 -11.36 -3.14
CA LEU A 168 20.88 -10.49 -2.70
C LEU A 168 19.50 -11.08 -3.02
N VAL A 169 19.28 -11.53 -4.26
CA VAL A 169 18.03 -12.18 -4.68
C VAL A 169 17.75 -13.44 -3.85
N ILE A 170 18.76 -14.27 -3.62
CA ILE A 170 18.62 -15.48 -2.80
C ILE A 170 18.22 -15.12 -1.36
N LYS A 171 18.85 -14.12 -0.76
CA LYS A 171 18.53 -13.65 0.60
C LYS A 171 17.09 -13.13 0.70
N VAL A 172 16.63 -12.33 -0.27
CA VAL A 172 15.26 -11.79 -0.30
C VAL A 172 14.24 -12.91 -0.42
N ILE A 173 14.47 -13.86 -1.33
CA ILE A 173 13.59 -15.03 -1.50
C ILE A 173 13.58 -15.89 -0.23
N PHE A 174 14.74 -16.16 0.36
CA PHE A 174 14.86 -16.93 1.59
C PHE A 174 14.10 -16.26 2.75
N LEU A 175 14.27 -14.97 2.96
CA LEU A 175 13.55 -14.22 4.01
C LEU A 175 12.05 -14.12 3.73
N GLY A 176 11.67 -13.93 2.47
CA GLY A 176 10.25 -13.96 2.10
C GLY A 176 9.61 -15.31 2.42
N ILE A 177 10.26 -16.40 2.09
CA ILE A 177 9.82 -17.76 2.43
C ILE A 177 9.81 -17.95 3.96
N LEU A 178 10.82 -17.47 4.67
CA LEU A 178 10.90 -17.53 6.13
C LEU A 178 9.70 -16.81 6.79
N ILE A 179 9.39 -15.60 6.37
CA ILE A 179 8.24 -14.83 6.86
C ILE A 179 6.95 -15.59 6.57
N VAL A 180 6.73 -16.03 5.33
CA VAL A 180 5.50 -16.72 4.91
C VAL A 180 5.32 -18.07 5.64
N TYR A 181 6.38 -18.73 6.03
CA TYR A 181 6.33 -20.01 6.71
C TYR A 181 6.30 -19.90 8.24
N LEU A 182 7.12 -19.03 8.81
CA LEU A 182 7.34 -18.93 10.25
C LEU A 182 6.27 -18.08 10.95
N PHE A 183 5.92 -16.92 10.39
CA PHE A 183 4.97 -15.98 11.02
C PHE A 183 3.58 -16.59 11.26
N PRO A 184 2.96 -17.36 10.33
CA PRO A 184 1.68 -17.99 10.62
C PRO A 184 1.76 -19.04 11.73
N ARG A 185 2.91 -19.72 11.88
CA ARG A 185 3.08 -20.70 12.95
C ARG A 185 3.18 -20.04 14.31
N ILE A 186 4.03 -19.01 14.40
CA ILE A 186 4.18 -18.23 15.63
C ILE A 186 2.85 -17.54 15.96
N GLY A 187 2.17 -16.94 14.97
CA GLY A 187 0.88 -16.30 15.14
C GLY A 187 -0.19 -17.26 15.66
N ARG A 188 -0.35 -18.42 15.04
CA ARG A 188 -1.31 -19.42 15.52
C ARG A 188 -1.02 -19.90 16.94
N TRP A 189 0.25 -20.13 17.27
CA TRP A 189 0.66 -20.50 18.62
C TRP A 189 0.29 -19.40 19.62
N PHE A 190 0.56 -18.14 19.29
CA PHE A 190 0.32 -17.00 20.16
C PHE A 190 -1.18 -16.76 20.37
N PHE A 191 -1.97 -16.66 19.29
CA PHE A 191 -3.42 -16.40 19.34
C PHE A 191 -4.22 -17.54 20.03
N ARG A 192 -3.70 -18.77 20.03
CA ARG A 192 -4.30 -19.87 20.79
C ARG A 192 -4.01 -19.81 22.29
N ARG A 193 -2.93 -19.14 22.68
CA ARG A 193 -2.47 -19.10 24.07
C ARG A 193 -2.94 -17.87 24.83
N TYR A 194 -3.12 -16.75 24.13
CA TYR A 194 -3.38 -15.44 24.71
C TYR A 194 -4.58 -14.77 24.05
N ASP A 195 -5.66 -14.55 24.84
CA ASP A 195 -6.90 -13.91 24.38
C ASP A 195 -6.98 -12.41 24.71
N ASP A 196 -5.95 -11.86 25.38
CA ASP A 196 -5.91 -10.45 25.74
C ASP A 196 -5.68 -9.57 24.50
N ASN A 197 -6.58 -8.63 24.26
CA ASN A 197 -6.55 -7.75 23.09
C ASN A 197 -5.28 -6.87 23.03
N VAL A 198 -4.76 -6.43 24.19
CA VAL A 198 -3.55 -5.59 24.25
C VAL A 198 -2.33 -6.42 23.91
N MET A 199 -2.22 -7.64 24.47
CA MET A 199 -1.13 -8.56 24.14
C MET A 199 -1.15 -8.92 22.65
N GLN A 200 -2.33 -9.19 22.09
CA GLN A 200 -2.49 -9.51 20.67
C GLN A 200 -2.07 -8.34 19.79
N PHE A 201 -2.44 -7.10 20.15
CA PHE A 201 -2.03 -5.89 19.43
C PHE A 201 -0.50 -5.72 19.45
N ILE A 202 0.13 -5.83 20.63
CA ILE A 202 1.59 -5.72 20.78
C ILE A 202 2.31 -6.80 19.97
N PHE A 203 1.79 -8.04 20.03
CA PHE A 203 2.35 -9.14 19.26
C PHE A 203 2.30 -8.88 17.75
N VAL A 204 1.16 -8.43 17.22
CA VAL A 204 1.02 -8.09 15.80
C VAL A 204 2.01 -6.99 15.41
N LEU A 205 2.11 -5.93 16.21
CA LEU A 205 3.04 -4.83 15.98
C LEU A 205 4.50 -5.31 15.97
N ALA A 206 4.86 -6.20 16.92
CA ALA A 206 6.18 -6.82 16.95
C ALA A 206 6.48 -7.64 15.69
N MET A 207 5.49 -8.39 15.17
CA MET A 207 5.64 -9.16 13.93
C MET A 207 5.81 -8.26 12.70
N VAL A 208 5.12 -7.12 12.65
CA VAL A 208 5.29 -6.12 11.58
C VAL A 208 6.71 -5.56 11.56
N PHE A 209 7.19 -5.11 12.72
CA PHE A 209 8.54 -4.55 12.81
C PHE A 209 9.64 -5.59 12.63
N LEU A 210 9.40 -6.82 13.09
CA LEU A 210 10.32 -7.93 12.82
C LEU A 210 10.40 -8.22 11.32
N GLY A 211 9.26 -8.27 10.62
CA GLY A 211 9.22 -8.45 9.18
C GLY A 211 9.94 -7.33 8.43
N ALA A 212 9.68 -6.07 8.81
CA ALA A 212 10.35 -4.91 8.26
C ALA A 212 11.87 -4.94 8.51
N GLY A 213 12.30 -5.20 9.75
CA GLY A 213 13.70 -5.25 10.13
C GLY A 213 14.47 -6.39 9.45
N LEU A 214 13.84 -7.55 9.24
CA LEU A 214 14.45 -8.66 8.50
C LEU A 214 14.74 -8.27 7.04
N MET A 215 13.84 -7.53 6.39
CA MET A 215 14.07 -7.06 5.02
C MET A 215 15.15 -5.98 4.97
N GLU A 216 15.15 -5.04 5.93
CA GLU A 216 16.20 -4.02 6.03
C GLU A 216 17.59 -4.61 6.29
N PHE A 217 17.68 -5.66 7.12
CA PHE A 217 18.94 -6.36 7.39
C PHE A 217 19.58 -6.94 6.11
N VAL A 218 18.80 -7.25 5.11
CA VAL A 218 19.29 -7.76 3.80
C VAL A 218 19.57 -6.64 2.79
N GLY A 219 19.31 -5.39 3.17
CA GLY A 219 19.50 -4.23 2.28
C GLY A 219 18.27 -3.91 1.40
N MET A 220 17.11 -4.49 1.73
CA MET A 220 15.83 -4.17 1.08
C MET A 220 15.02 -3.20 1.95
N GLU A 221 14.02 -2.55 1.35
CA GLU A 221 13.12 -1.72 2.15
C GLU A 221 12.23 -2.54 3.08
N GLY A 222 12.11 -2.10 4.33
CA GLY A 222 11.27 -2.74 5.34
C GLY A 222 9.77 -2.78 4.99
N ILE A 223 9.34 -1.93 4.06
CA ILE A 223 7.99 -1.88 3.48
C ILE A 223 7.53 -3.26 3.01
N LEU A 224 8.38 -3.98 2.28
CA LEU A 224 8.08 -5.33 1.78
C LEU A 224 7.86 -6.31 2.93
N GLY A 225 8.69 -6.25 3.98
CA GLY A 225 8.55 -7.10 5.16
C GLY A 225 7.27 -6.83 5.95
N ALA A 226 6.91 -5.56 6.13
CA ALA A 226 5.66 -5.16 6.76
C ALA A 226 4.43 -5.64 5.96
N PHE A 227 4.45 -5.49 4.64
CA PHE A 227 3.40 -6.00 3.75
C PHE A 227 3.25 -7.52 3.84
N LEU A 228 4.36 -8.27 3.76
CA LEU A 228 4.34 -9.72 3.88
C LEU A 228 3.82 -10.17 5.26
N ALA A 229 4.20 -9.47 6.34
CA ALA A 229 3.67 -9.73 7.67
C ALA A 229 2.14 -9.57 7.71
N GLY A 230 1.62 -8.47 7.13
CA GLY A 230 0.18 -8.23 7.00
C GLY A 230 -0.53 -9.33 6.21
N LEU A 231 0.01 -9.67 5.05
CA LEU A 231 -0.53 -10.70 4.16
C LEU A 231 -0.63 -12.08 4.82
N VAL A 232 0.36 -12.42 5.63
CA VAL A 232 0.46 -13.71 6.31
C VAL A 232 -0.44 -13.78 7.56
N LEU A 233 -0.54 -12.67 8.30
CA LEU A 233 -1.41 -12.55 9.47
C LEU A 233 -2.89 -12.36 9.10
N ASN A 234 -3.19 -11.98 7.86
CA ASN A 234 -4.55 -11.81 7.34
C ASN A 234 -5.49 -13.00 7.64
N ARG A 235 -4.98 -14.22 7.54
CA ARG A 235 -5.77 -15.43 7.82
C ARG A 235 -6.01 -15.69 9.31
N LEU A 236 -5.26 -15.02 10.19
CA LEU A 236 -5.30 -15.21 11.63
C LEU A 236 -6.11 -14.12 12.33
N ILE A 237 -6.27 -12.97 11.70
CA ILE A 237 -6.97 -11.80 12.24
C ILE A 237 -8.26 -11.61 11.44
N PRO A 238 -9.42 -11.96 12.01
CA PRO A 238 -10.71 -11.72 11.34
C PRO A 238 -10.93 -10.23 11.10
N HIS A 239 -11.44 -9.88 9.93
CA HIS A 239 -11.71 -8.48 9.58
C HIS A 239 -12.74 -7.79 10.48
N VAL A 240 -13.68 -8.57 11.02
CA VAL A 240 -14.66 -8.10 12.02
C VAL A 240 -14.22 -8.63 13.38
N SER A 241 -13.21 -8.00 13.98
CA SER A 241 -12.69 -8.37 15.30
C SER A 241 -12.26 -7.13 16.08
N PRO A 242 -12.31 -7.16 17.42
CA PRO A 242 -11.79 -6.08 18.26
C PRO A 242 -10.34 -5.74 17.94
N LEU A 243 -9.50 -6.73 17.67
CA LEU A 243 -8.11 -6.55 17.31
C LEU A 243 -7.96 -5.75 15.99
N MET A 244 -8.73 -6.08 14.95
CA MET A 244 -8.71 -5.35 13.70
C MET A 244 -9.11 -3.89 13.88
N ASN A 245 -10.17 -3.63 14.65
CA ASN A 245 -10.60 -2.27 14.96
C ASN A 245 -9.52 -1.47 15.69
N HIS A 246 -8.78 -2.08 16.62
CA HIS A 246 -7.65 -1.43 17.30
C HIS A 246 -6.50 -1.13 16.34
N LEU A 247 -6.17 -2.08 15.45
CA LEU A 247 -5.13 -1.89 14.43
C LEU A 247 -5.49 -0.73 13.49
N GLU A 248 -6.71 -0.68 12.97
CA GLU A 248 -7.19 0.40 12.12
C GLU A 248 -7.22 1.75 12.85
N PHE A 249 -7.72 1.76 14.09
CA PHE A 249 -7.82 2.97 14.90
C PHE A 249 -6.44 3.59 15.14
N VAL A 250 -5.48 2.81 15.64
CA VAL A 250 -4.13 3.31 15.93
C VAL A 250 -3.41 3.74 14.66
N GLY A 251 -3.57 2.97 13.57
CA GLY A 251 -3.05 3.34 12.25
C GLY A 251 -3.55 4.70 11.79
N ASN A 252 -4.86 4.87 11.75
CA ASN A 252 -5.52 6.08 11.25
C ASN A 252 -5.37 7.29 12.18
N ALA A 253 -5.31 7.08 13.50
CA ALA A 253 -5.23 8.17 14.47
C ALA A 253 -3.79 8.66 14.71
N LEU A 254 -2.79 7.80 14.56
CA LEU A 254 -1.41 8.12 14.95
C LEU A 254 -0.42 7.93 13.80
N PHE A 255 -0.19 6.70 13.35
CA PHE A 255 0.96 6.39 12.49
C PHE A 255 0.82 6.96 11.07
N ILE A 256 -0.34 6.82 10.45
CA ILE A 256 -0.60 7.32 9.09
C ILE A 256 -0.50 8.84 9.01
N PRO A 257 -1.09 9.61 9.95
CA PRO A 257 -0.90 11.06 9.99
C PRO A 257 0.55 11.51 10.11
N TYR A 258 1.36 10.86 10.96
CA TYR A 258 2.77 11.17 11.07
C TYR A 258 3.51 10.96 9.73
N PHE A 259 3.24 9.87 9.05
CA PHE A 259 3.80 9.62 7.72
C PHE A 259 3.41 10.71 6.71
N LEU A 260 2.11 11.04 6.61
CA LEU A 260 1.62 12.01 5.63
C LEU A 260 2.14 13.43 5.89
N ILE A 261 2.17 13.86 7.16
CA ILE A 261 2.75 15.14 7.56
C ILE A 261 4.26 15.12 7.27
N GLY A 262 4.95 14.03 7.58
CA GLY A 262 6.38 13.87 7.29
C GLY A 262 6.70 13.95 5.79
N VAL A 263 5.86 13.39 4.92
CA VAL A 263 5.97 13.58 3.46
C VAL A 263 5.82 15.06 3.09
N GLY A 264 4.85 15.74 3.69
CA GLY A 264 4.64 17.18 3.47
C GLY A 264 5.83 18.04 3.89
N MET A 265 6.46 17.72 5.01
CA MET A 265 7.63 18.45 5.52
C MET A 265 8.88 18.34 4.63
N LEU A 266 8.96 17.33 3.77
CA LEU A 266 10.03 17.18 2.78
C LEU A 266 9.90 18.16 1.60
N ILE A 267 8.75 18.76 1.42
CA ILE A 267 8.44 19.58 0.25
C ILE A 267 8.96 21.00 0.46
N ASP A 268 9.94 21.41 -0.34
CA ASP A 268 10.45 22.78 -0.40
C ASP A 268 9.79 23.58 -1.52
N VAL A 269 8.91 24.50 -1.13
CA VAL A 269 8.17 25.34 -2.10
C VAL A 269 9.06 26.44 -2.72
N HIS A 270 10.15 26.81 -2.05
CA HIS A 270 11.07 27.85 -2.54
C HIS A 270 11.77 27.44 -3.85
N VAL A 271 11.90 26.13 -4.08
CA VAL A 271 12.40 25.56 -5.33
C VAL A 271 11.56 25.98 -6.54
N ILE A 272 10.26 26.21 -6.35
CA ILE A 272 9.36 26.65 -7.43
C ILE A 272 9.75 28.05 -7.94
N PHE A 273 10.30 28.88 -7.05
CA PHE A 273 10.69 30.25 -7.35
C PHE A 273 12.21 30.39 -7.70
N GLY A 274 12.93 29.26 -7.74
CA GLY A 274 14.35 29.17 -8.08
C GLY A 274 14.65 29.19 -9.57
N HIS A 275 15.86 28.79 -9.96
CA HIS A 275 16.36 28.86 -11.33
C HIS A 275 15.52 28.04 -12.33
N GLY A 276 15.34 28.58 -13.56
CA GLY A 276 14.47 27.99 -14.59
C GLY A 276 14.83 26.56 -15.04
N ASP A 277 16.07 26.13 -14.86
CA ASP A 277 16.51 24.77 -15.24
C ASP A 277 15.95 23.69 -14.26
N ALA A 278 15.88 23.96 -12.97
CA ALA A 278 15.26 23.06 -12.00
C ALA A 278 13.75 22.84 -12.30
N LEU A 279 13.04 23.90 -12.71
CA LEU A 279 11.63 23.80 -13.09
C LEU A 279 11.43 22.99 -14.37
N LYS A 280 12.33 23.12 -15.35
CA LYS A 280 12.32 22.30 -16.57
C LYS A 280 12.55 20.82 -16.24
N VAL A 281 13.54 20.51 -15.40
CA VAL A 281 13.82 19.14 -14.96
C VAL A 281 12.60 18.59 -14.23
N ALA A 282 12.04 19.32 -13.29
CA ALA A 282 10.82 18.93 -12.56
C ALA A 282 9.64 18.66 -13.50
N ALA A 283 9.39 19.53 -14.48
CA ALA A 283 8.31 19.36 -15.43
C ALA A 283 8.47 18.08 -16.26
N VAL A 284 9.67 17.80 -16.76
CA VAL A 284 9.97 16.56 -17.49
C VAL A 284 9.75 15.34 -16.59
N MET A 285 10.29 15.35 -15.35
CA MET A 285 10.14 14.27 -14.40
C MET A 285 8.66 13.98 -14.11
N ILE A 286 7.87 15.02 -13.83
CA ILE A 286 6.43 14.92 -13.53
C ILE A 286 5.67 14.32 -14.72
N VAL A 287 5.87 14.87 -15.92
CA VAL A 287 5.17 14.40 -17.13
C VAL A 287 5.52 12.94 -17.43
N VAL A 288 6.79 12.58 -17.34
CA VAL A 288 7.25 11.19 -17.61
C VAL A 288 6.69 10.22 -16.58
N ALA A 289 6.74 10.56 -15.29
CA ALA A 289 6.20 9.70 -14.23
C ALA A 289 4.69 9.50 -14.38
N LEU A 290 3.92 10.58 -14.54
CA LEU A 290 2.46 10.54 -14.71
C LEU A 290 2.06 9.77 -15.98
N ALA A 291 2.66 10.11 -17.13
CA ALA A 291 2.34 9.49 -18.41
C ALA A 291 2.75 8.02 -18.43
N GLY A 292 3.94 7.69 -17.93
CA GLY A 292 4.44 6.31 -17.89
C GLY A 292 3.53 5.39 -17.06
N LYS A 293 3.10 5.84 -15.88
CA LYS A 293 2.16 5.10 -15.03
C LYS A 293 0.77 4.99 -15.65
N TRP A 294 0.30 6.07 -16.27
CA TRP A 294 -1.00 6.04 -16.97
C TRP A 294 -0.99 5.03 -18.12
N ILE A 295 0.06 5.02 -18.93
CA ILE A 295 0.23 4.06 -20.04
C ILE A 295 0.29 2.63 -19.51
N ALA A 296 1.03 2.37 -18.42
CA ALA A 296 1.12 1.05 -17.80
C ALA A 296 -0.25 0.54 -17.33
N CYS A 297 -1.02 1.38 -16.65
CA CYS A 297 -2.38 1.04 -16.21
C CYS A 297 -3.35 0.86 -17.39
N TRP A 298 -3.21 1.68 -18.43
CA TRP A 298 -4.02 1.56 -19.66
C TRP A 298 -3.69 0.26 -20.41
N LEU A 299 -2.44 -0.12 -20.54
CA LEU A 299 -2.02 -1.39 -21.15
C LEU A 299 -2.58 -2.56 -20.33
N THR A 300 -2.45 -2.52 -19.01
CA THR A 300 -3.01 -3.56 -18.11
C THR A 300 -4.52 -3.68 -18.29
N GLN A 301 -5.24 -2.54 -18.35
CA GLN A 301 -6.68 -2.51 -18.63
C GLN A 301 -7.01 -3.19 -19.96
N LYS A 302 -6.27 -2.89 -21.02
CA LYS A 302 -6.49 -3.46 -22.36
C LYS A 302 -6.22 -4.96 -22.41
N ILE A 303 -5.10 -5.40 -21.81
CA ILE A 303 -4.71 -6.83 -21.76
C ILE A 303 -5.78 -7.67 -21.06
N TYR A 304 -6.30 -7.18 -19.93
CA TYR A 304 -7.23 -7.94 -19.08
C TYR A 304 -8.69 -7.51 -19.22
N LYS A 305 -9.02 -6.62 -20.17
CA LYS A 305 -10.38 -6.10 -20.43
C LYS A 305 -11.07 -5.59 -19.16
N MET A 306 -10.34 -4.80 -18.36
CA MET A 306 -10.83 -4.25 -17.10
C MET A 306 -11.66 -2.99 -17.33
N GLY A 307 -12.46 -2.60 -16.33
CA GLY A 307 -13.26 -1.37 -16.37
C GLY A 307 -12.41 -0.09 -16.35
N GLY A 308 -13.00 1.01 -16.82
CA GLY A 308 -12.31 2.33 -16.79
C GLY A 308 -12.07 2.84 -15.37
N ILE A 309 -13.02 2.59 -14.45
CA ILE A 309 -12.92 2.98 -13.04
C ILE A 309 -11.81 2.18 -12.33
N GLU A 310 -11.67 0.90 -12.66
CA GLU A 310 -10.61 0.05 -12.14
C GLU A 310 -9.23 0.53 -12.56
N ARG A 311 -9.08 0.98 -13.83
CA ARG A 311 -7.84 1.62 -14.29
C ARG A 311 -7.55 2.91 -13.52
N GLU A 312 -8.56 3.78 -13.33
CA GLU A 312 -8.40 5.01 -12.56
C GLU A 312 -7.92 4.71 -11.13
N LEU A 313 -8.49 3.68 -10.48
CA LEU A 313 -8.06 3.29 -9.13
C LEU A 313 -6.64 2.72 -9.11
N MET A 314 -6.30 1.82 -10.03
CA MET A 314 -4.93 1.29 -10.16
C MET A 314 -3.93 2.42 -10.42
N TYR A 315 -4.25 3.36 -11.31
CA TYR A 315 -3.41 4.50 -11.62
C TYR A 315 -3.24 5.43 -10.40
N GLY A 316 -4.33 5.76 -9.72
CA GLY A 316 -4.28 6.58 -8.51
C GLY A 316 -3.37 5.96 -7.44
N LEU A 317 -3.51 4.65 -7.18
CA LEU A 317 -2.70 3.95 -6.18
C LEU A 317 -1.23 3.79 -6.58
N SER A 318 -0.92 3.68 -7.87
CA SER A 318 0.44 3.42 -8.36
C SER A 318 1.20 4.67 -8.83
N ASN A 319 0.75 5.87 -8.49
CA ASN A 319 1.32 7.10 -9.05
C ASN A 319 2.03 7.99 -8.04
N ALA A 320 1.71 7.92 -6.74
CA ALA A 320 2.32 8.79 -5.74
C ALA A 320 3.79 8.45 -5.51
N GLN A 321 4.63 9.46 -5.58
CA GLN A 321 6.03 9.40 -5.16
C GLN A 321 6.15 9.91 -3.72
N ALA A 322 7.10 9.39 -2.93
CA ALA A 322 7.29 9.83 -1.54
C ALA A 322 8.73 9.61 -1.05
N ALA A 323 8.88 9.27 0.22
CA ALA A 323 10.17 9.17 0.90
C ALA A 323 11.15 8.18 0.23
N ALA A 324 10.67 7.05 -0.32
CA ALA A 324 11.52 6.08 -1.00
C ALA A 324 12.20 6.69 -2.25
N THR A 325 11.45 7.47 -3.03
CA THR A 325 11.99 8.19 -4.19
C THR A 325 13.05 9.21 -3.78
N LEU A 326 12.77 9.99 -2.72
CA LEU A 326 13.75 10.96 -2.21
C LEU A 326 15.01 10.27 -1.68
N ALA A 327 14.87 9.16 -0.94
CA ALA A 327 16.01 8.39 -0.47
C ALA A 327 16.89 7.89 -1.63
N ALA A 328 16.27 7.39 -2.70
CA ALA A 328 16.98 6.95 -3.89
C ALA A 328 17.71 8.12 -4.60
N VAL A 329 17.07 9.30 -4.67
CA VAL A 329 17.71 10.52 -5.20
C VAL A 329 18.91 10.94 -4.36
N LEU A 330 18.78 10.91 -3.03
CA LEU A 330 19.87 11.25 -2.11
C LEU A 330 21.05 10.29 -2.24
N VAL A 331 20.81 9.00 -2.47
CA VAL A 331 21.89 8.04 -2.77
C VAL A 331 22.62 8.45 -4.04
N GLY A 332 21.90 8.73 -5.13
CA GLY A 332 22.50 9.20 -6.40
C GLY A 332 23.19 10.56 -6.27
N TYR A 333 22.65 11.46 -5.45
CA TYR A 333 23.24 12.78 -5.17
C TYR A 333 24.57 12.68 -4.42
N ASN A 334 24.73 11.69 -3.54
CA ASN A 334 25.95 11.46 -2.77
C ASN A 334 27.05 10.73 -3.57
N ILE A 335 26.73 10.20 -4.76
CA ILE A 335 27.71 9.58 -5.65
C ILE A 335 28.43 10.67 -6.45
N ILE A 336 29.77 10.73 -6.28
CA ILE A 336 30.63 11.65 -7.04
C ILE A 336 31.27 10.86 -8.18
N LEU A 337 31.12 11.36 -9.39
CA LEU A 337 31.71 10.80 -10.61
C LEU A 337 33.22 11.11 -10.67
N PRO A 338 34.04 10.37 -11.46
CA PRO A 338 35.45 10.63 -11.63
C PRO A 338 35.81 12.04 -12.15
N ASN A 339 34.84 12.71 -12.79
CA ASN A 339 34.97 14.10 -13.25
C ASN A 339 34.71 15.15 -12.15
N GLY A 340 34.43 14.73 -10.91
CA GLY A 340 34.12 15.58 -9.77
C GLY A 340 32.66 16.06 -9.69
N GLU A 341 31.81 15.73 -10.67
CA GLU A 341 30.40 16.07 -10.67
C GLU A 341 29.58 15.03 -9.87
N ARG A 342 28.44 15.43 -9.34
CA ARG A 342 27.49 14.51 -8.72
C ARG A 342 26.75 13.71 -9.78
N LEU A 343 26.44 12.43 -9.50
CA LEU A 343 25.66 11.58 -10.42
C LEU A 343 24.26 12.17 -10.65
N LEU A 344 23.60 12.66 -9.59
CA LEU A 344 22.37 13.43 -9.65
C LEU A 344 22.68 14.84 -9.09
N ASN A 345 22.35 15.87 -9.88
CA ASN A 345 22.61 17.27 -9.53
C ASN A 345 21.48 17.87 -8.65
N ASP A 346 21.69 19.11 -8.21
CA ASP A 346 20.72 19.86 -7.40
C ASP A 346 19.37 20.05 -8.11
N ASP A 347 19.36 20.19 -9.43
CA ASP A 347 18.13 20.34 -10.20
C ASP A 347 17.25 19.09 -10.15
N VAL A 348 17.85 17.89 -10.13
CA VAL A 348 17.12 16.62 -9.95
C VAL A 348 16.60 16.48 -8.52
N LEU A 349 17.40 16.85 -7.53
CA LEU A 349 16.98 16.83 -6.13
C LEU A 349 15.74 17.73 -5.92
N ASN A 350 15.84 18.95 -6.40
CA ASN A 350 14.79 19.95 -6.34
C ASN A 350 13.56 19.56 -7.17
N GLY A 351 13.79 19.01 -8.37
CA GLY A 351 12.74 18.49 -9.25
C GLY A 351 11.98 17.32 -8.60
N THR A 352 12.67 16.49 -7.82
CA THR A 352 12.06 15.38 -7.09
C THR A 352 11.08 15.85 -6.02
N VAL A 353 11.38 16.95 -5.35
CA VAL A 353 10.48 17.54 -4.34
C VAL A 353 9.15 17.97 -5.00
N LEU A 354 9.23 18.63 -6.16
CA LEU A 354 8.05 19.01 -6.93
C LEU A 354 7.31 17.79 -7.50
N LEU A 355 8.03 16.78 -7.96
CA LEU A 355 7.47 15.51 -8.40
C LEU A 355 6.64 14.87 -7.28
N ILE A 356 7.16 14.80 -6.05
CA ILE A 356 6.46 14.26 -4.88
C ILE A 356 5.16 15.03 -4.65
N LEU A 357 5.21 16.35 -4.59
CA LEU A 357 4.03 17.18 -4.36
C LEU A 357 2.94 16.90 -5.40
N VAL A 358 3.28 17.02 -6.68
CA VAL A 358 2.31 16.90 -7.77
C VAL A 358 1.75 15.47 -7.84
N THR A 359 2.60 14.46 -7.75
CA THR A 359 2.14 13.07 -7.84
C THR A 359 1.27 12.66 -6.65
N CYS A 360 1.56 13.12 -5.44
CA CYS A 360 0.71 12.88 -4.27
C CYS A 360 -0.67 13.56 -4.42
N ILE A 361 -0.72 14.78 -4.93
CA ILE A 361 -1.98 15.49 -5.20
C ILE A 361 -2.79 14.75 -6.26
N VAL A 362 -2.20 14.45 -7.41
CA VAL A 362 -2.86 13.75 -8.52
C VAL A 362 -3.35 12.38 -8.09
N SER A 363 -2.50 11.60 -7.40
CA SER A 363 -2.82 10.28 -6.86
C SER A 363 -4.04 10.34 -5.93
N SER A 364 -4.05 11.27 -4.97
CA SER A 364 -5.12 11.38 -4.00
C SER A 364 -6.46 11.74 -4.65
N PHE A 365 -6.50 12.71 -5.57
CA PHE A 365 -7.73 13.10 -6.26
C PHE A 365 -8.29 11.97 -7.14
N ILE A 366 -7.42 11.28 -7.89
CA ILE A 366 -7.86 10.19 -8.77
C ILE A 366 -8.33 9.00 -7.95
N THR A 367 -7.60 8.64 -6.90
CA THR A 367 -7.99 7.54 -6.01
C THR A 367 -9.32 7.83 -5.33
N GLU A 368 -9.52 9.05 -4.80
CA GLU A 368 -10.79 9.41 -4.15
C GLU A 368 -11.96 9.34 -5.10
N ARG A 369 -11.81 9.89 -6.32
CA ARG A 369 -12.85 9.83 -7.33
C ARG A 369 -13.20 8.38 -7.71
N ALA A 370 -12.21 7.52 -7.92
CA ALA A 370 -12.39 6.14 -8.31
C ALA A 370 -12.97 5.30 -7.15
N ALA A 371 -12.43 5.43 -5.94
CA ALA A 371 -12.90 4.72 -4.76
C ALA A 371 -14.35 5.05 -4.43
N ARG A 372 -14.73 6.34 -4.49
CA ARG A 372 -16.11 6.79 -4.29
C ARG A 372 -17.08 6.16 -5.29
N LYS A 373 -16.70 6.09 -6.59
CA LYS A 373 -17.55 5.48 -7.62
C LYS A 373 -17.73 3.98 -7.37
N ILE A 374 -16.65 3.27 -7.04
CA ILE A 374 -16.71 1.84 -6.74
C ILE A 374 -17.61 1.59 -5.52
N ALA A 375 -17.44 2.35 -4.44
CA ALA A 375 -18.27 2.25 -3.25
C ALA A 375 -19.77 2.47 -3.54
N MET A 376 -20.10 3.43 -4.43
CA MET A 376 -21.47 3.65 -4.86
C MET A 376 -22.02 2.48 -5.70
N GLU A 377 -21.23 1.94 -6.62
CA GLU A 377 -21.62 0.79 -7.45
C GLU A 377 -21.85 -0.47 -6.59
N GLU A 378 -20.97 -0.73 -5.62
CA GLU A 378 -21.11 -1.84 -4.68
C GLU A 378 -22.35 -1.67 -3.79
N ALA A 379 -22.62 -0.48 -3.26
CA ALA A 379 -23.82 -0.19 -2.45
C ALA A 379 -25.09 -0.40 -3.25
N HIS A 380 -25.17 0.05 -4.51
CA HIS A 380 -26.33 -0.20 -5.37
C HIS A 380 -26.53 -1.68 -5.72
N LEU A 381 -25.44 -2.44 -5.87
CA LEU A 381 -25.52 -3.88 -6.09
C LEU A 381 -26.02 -4.63 -4.85
N GLU A 382 -25.62 -4.20 -3.65
CA GLU A 382 -26.13 -4.76 -2.39
C GLU A 382 -27.60 -4.41 -2.16
N GLU A 383 -28.02 -3.17 -2.45
CA GLU A 383 -29.42 -2.74 -2.36
C GLU A 383 -30.32 -3.56 -3.31
N ASN A 384 -29.90 -3.76 -4.55
CA ASN A 384 -30.62 -4.59 -5.50
C ASN A 384 -30.64 -6.08 -5.10
N ARG A 385 -29.59 -6.59 -4.47
CA ARG A 385 -29.55 -7.97 -3.93
C ARG A 385 -30.44 -8.14 -2.71
N SER A 386 -30.55 -7.13 -1.86
CA SER A 386 -31.42 -7.16 -0.69
C SER A 386 -32.90 -7.17 -1.07
N VAL A 387 -33.25 -6.63 -2.23
CA VAL A 387 -34.62 -6.69 -2.78
C VAL A 387 -34.94 -8.09 -3.36
N GLU A 388 -33.91 -8.87 -3.78
CA GLU A 388 -34.15 -10.16 -4.46
C GLU A 388 -34.26 -11.37 -3.52
N ALA A 389 -33.74 -11.37 -2.31
CA ALA A 389 -33.91 -12.50 -1.37
C ALA A 389 -33.58 -12.15 0.08
N GLU A 390 -34.56 -11.82 0.88
CA GLU A 390 -34.41 -11.88 2.35
C GLU A 390 -34.12 -13.32 2.76
N LYS A 391 -32.96 -13.58 3.31
CA LYS A 391 -32.58 -14.87 3.90
C LYS A 391 -32.61 -14.78 5.42
N ILE A 392 -33.33 -15.69 6.04
CA ILE A 392 -33.41 -15.80 7.50
C ILE A 392 -32.37 -16.83 7.94
N LEU A 393 -31.37 -16.39 8.75
CA LEU A 393 -30.35 -17.25 9.32
C LEU A 393 -30.80 -17.72 10.71
N ILE A 394 -30.93 -19.01 10.91
CA ILE A 394 -31.36 -19.63 12.14
C ILE A 394 -30.11 -20.19 12.85
N PRO A 395 -29.66 -19.58 13.98
CA PRO A 395 -28.54 -20.12 14.73
C PRO A 395 -28.97 -21.37 15.54
N ILE A 396 -28.42 -22.52 15.18
CA ILE A 396 -28.70 -23.80 15.86
C ILE A 396 -27.55 -24.10 16.82
N ALA A 397 -27.66 -23.67 18.08
CA ALA A 397 -26.65 -23.93 19.09
C ALA A 397 -27.16 -24.84 20.21
N ASN A 398 -28.45 -24.74 20.58
CA ASN A 398 -29.06 -25.50 21.64
C ASN A 398 -30.26 -26.33 21.10
N PRO A 399 -30.28 -27.66 21.25
CA PRO A 399 -31.38 -28.52 20.80
C PRO A 399 -32.76 -28.10 21.33
N ASP A 400 -32.85 -27.60 22.55
CA ASP A 400 -34.12 -27.23 23.19
C ASP A 400 -34.81 -26.01 22.58
N THR A 401 -34.05 -25.15 21.85
CA THR A 401 -34.59 -23.94 21.25
C THR A 401 -34.74 -24.01 19.71
N ILE A 402 -34.39 -25.15 19.12
CA ILE A 402 -34.43 -25.32 17.66
C ILE A 402 -35.86 -25.19 17.13
N GLU A 403 -36.81 -25.86 17.75
CA GLU A 403 -38.20 -25.87 17.32
C GLU A 403 -38.84 -24.49 17.39
N ASP A 404 -38.59 -23.74 18.46
CA ASP A 404 -39.10 -22.39 18.64
C ASP A 404 -38.49 -21.41 17.62
N LEU A 405 -37.18 -21.52 17.34
CA LEU A 405 -36.49 -20.69 16.34
C LEU A 405 -36.96 -20.99 14.92
N ILE A 406 -37.19 -22.25 14.59
CA ILE A 406 -37.76 -22.64 13.30
C ILE A 406 -39.20 -22.10 13.14
N ASN A 407 -40.03 -22.28 14.17
CA ASN A 407 -41.40 -21.79 14.14
C ASN A 407 -41.46 -20.26 14.00
N LEU A 408 -40.64 -19.55 14.77
CA LEU A 408 -40.53 -18.09 14.64
C LEU A 408 -40.05 -17.68 13.21
N SER A 409 -39.07 -18.37 12.67
CA SER A 409 -38.56 -18.12 11.34
C SER A 409 -39.61 -18.39 10.26
N LEU A 410 -40.44 -19.39 10.43
CA LEU A 410 -41.57 -19.69 9.53
C LEU A 410 -42.68 -18.62 9.57
N VAL A 411 -42.88 -17.97 10.73
CA VAL A 411 -43.83 -16.86 10.87
C VAL A 411 -43.33 -15.57 10.20
N ILE A 412 -42.04 -15.32 10.30
CA ILE A 412 -41.41 -14.10 9.74
C ILE A 412 -41.17 -14.23 8.24
N ARG A 413 -41.07 -15.45 7.73
CA ARG A 413 -40.73 -15.77 6.35
C ARG A 413 -41.79 -15.26 5.36
N ASP A 414 -41.34 -14.66 4.23
CA ASP A 414 -42.21 -14.42 3.10
C ASP A 414 -42.63 -15.76 2.47
N PRO A 415 -43.94 -16.09 2.45
CA PRO A 415 -44.45 -17.35 1.90
C PRO A 415 -44.14 -17.57 0.40
N LYS A 416 -43.83 -16.51 -0.33
CA LYS A 416 -43.52 -16.56 -1.76
C LYS A 416 -42.11 -17.02 -2.09
N GLN A 417 -41.18 -16.99 -1.07
CA GLN A 417 -39.79 -17.39 -1.26
C GLN A 417 -39.54 -18.77 -0.64
N ARG A 418 -39.22 -19.78 -1.47
CA ARG A 418 -39.08 -21.18 -0.99
C ARG A 418 -37.73 -21.48 -0.31
N ASP A 419 -36.62 -20.82 -0.67
CA ASP A 419 -35.25 -21.16 -0.23
C ASP A 419 -34.59 -20.06 0.62
N ASN A 420 -35.32 -19.42 1.52
CA ASN A 420 -34.86 -18.29 2.29
C ASN A 420 -34.51 -18.61 3.75
N LEU A 421 -34.57 -19.85 4.19
CA LEU A 421 -34.18 -20.29 5.53
C LEU A 421 -32.82 -20.99 5.47
N LEU A 422 -31.88 -20.52 6.26
CA LEU A 422 -30.53 -21.10 6.41
C LEU A 422 -30.27 -21.46 7.88
N ALA A 423 -29.94 -22.71 8.15
CA ALA A 423 -29.51 -23.16 9.48
C ALA A 423 -27.99 -23.01 9.63
N LEU A 424 -27.56 -22.37 10.70
CA LEU A 424 -26.14 -22.21 11.06
C LEU A 424 -25.84 -22.94 12.35
N ASN A 425 -24.96 -23.92 12.27
CA ASN A 425 -24.40 -24.58 13.45
C ASN A 425 -22.91 -24.24 13.55
N VAL A 426 -22.47 -23.72 14.71
CA VAL A 426 -21.08 -23.39 15.00
C VAL A 426 -20.47 -24.53 15.81
N ILE A 427 -19.52 -25.25 15.23
CA ILE A 427 -18.80 -26.34 15.90
C ILE A 427 -17.43 -25.81 16.32
N ASN A 428 -17.14 -25.81 17.61
CA ASN A 428 -15.82 -25.49 18.14
C ASN A 428 -14.83 -26.61 17.81
N ASP A 429 -13.72 -26.25 17.17
CA ASP A 429 -12.65 -27.16 16.70
C ASP A 429 -11.72 -27.68 17.84
N ASP A 430 -12.09 -27.43 19.11
CA ASP A 430 -11.29 -27.82 20.29
C ASP A 430 -11.41 -29.31 20.65
N SER A 431 -12.25 -30.07 19.94
CA SER A 431 -12.39 -31.52 20.12
C SER A 431 -11.91 -32.24 18.86
N SER A 432 -11.10 -33.28 19.05
CA SER A 432 -10.57 -34.16 17.98
C SER A 432 -11.56 -34.35 16.82
N SER A 433 -11.07 -34.26 15.59
CA SER A 433 -11.85 -34.20 14.33
C SER A 433 -12.96 -35.26 14.19
N GLU A 434 -12.86 -36.41 14.85
CA GLU A 434 -13.89 -37.47 14.87
C GLU A 434 -15.15 -37.13 15.66
N SER A 435 -15.02 -36.32 16.72
CA SER A 435 -16.17 -35.95 17.55
C SER A 435 -16.99 -34.79 16.95
N ALA A 436 -16.38 -33.96 16.13
CA ALA A 436 -17.03 -32.86 15.44
C ALA A 436 -17.95 -33.33 14.29
N GLU A 437 -17.50 -34.34 13.50
CA GLU A 437 -18.33 -34.92 12.43
C GLU A 437 -19.56 -35.68 12.94
N LEU A 438 -19.46 -36.29 14.12
CA LEU A 438 -20.58 -37.02 14.76
C LEU A 438 -21.62 -36.08 15.37
N ARG A 439 -21.23 -34.89 15.84
CA ARG A 439 -22.18 -33.87 16.38
C ARG A 439 -22.87 -33.07 15.25
N GLY A 440 -22.28 -32.93 14.10
CA GLY A 440 -22.91 -32.27 12.96
C GLY A 440 -23.92 -33.11 12.20
N LYS A 441 -23.97 -34.44 12.46
CA LYS A 441 -24.91 -35.38 11.83
C LYS A 441 -26.11 -35.76 12.71
N ARG A 442 -26.17 -35.30 13.94
CA ARG A 442 -27.35 -35.42 14.83
C ARG A 442 -28.11 -34.12 14.87
#